data_f33f79b98ec4b50f84d2dc4566e5aab2
#
_entry.id   f33f79b98ec4b50f84d2dc4566e5aab2
#
_cell.length_a   1.000
_cell.length_b   1.000
_cell.length_c   1.000
_cell.angle_alpha   90.00
_cell.angle_beta   90.00
_cell.angle_gamma   90.00
#
_symmetry.space_group_name_H-M   'P 1'
#
loop_
_entity.id
_entity.type
_entity.pdbx_description
1 polymer ?
#
loop_
_entity_poly.entity_id
_entity_poly.type
_entity_poly.pdbx_seq_one_letter_code
_entity_poly.pdbx_strand_id
1 'polypeptide(L)'
;MTVQEQIDEYIVGQPEPKRSEMQELHRVILEIMPGCKLWFLDGKDGEGKTVSNPSIGYGLRTINYADGTTREFYQIGLSGNKTGISVYILGIEDKKYLAETYGKDLGKASVTRYCVRFKTLKDINIDILEAAIRNGRKGKSEPGAIATGFLSR
;
A
#
# COMPACT_ATOMS: atom_id res chain seq x y z
N MET A 1 -2.71 -22.82 1.52
CA MET A 1 -1.72 -21.92 0.89
C MET A 1 -1.35 -20.82 1.87
N THR A 2 -0.07 -20.59 2.06
CA THR A 2 0.38 -19.53 2.95
C THR A 2 0.15 -18.17 2.28
N VAL A 3 0.22 -17.10 3.07
CA VAL A 3 0.09 -15.75 2.51
C VAL A 3 1.20 -15.49 1.50
N GLN A 4 2.43 -15.92 1.80
CA GLN A 4 3.53 -15.74 0.86
C GLN A 4 3.27 -16.46 -0.47
N GLU A 5 2.75 -17.68 -0.40
CA GLU A 5 2.41 -18.41 -1.62
C GLU A 5 1.29 -17.73 -2.42
N GLN A 6 0.31 -17.18 -1.72
CA GLN A 6 -0.76 -16.44 -2.40
C GLN A 6 -0.22 -15.20 -3.10
N ILE A 7 0.70 -14.50 -2.46
CA ILE A 7 1.33 -13.31 -3.05
C ILE A 7 2.12 -13.70 -4.28
N ASP A 8 2.94 -14.74 -4.17
CA ASP A 8 3.77 -15.19 -5.28
C ASP A 8 2.91 -15.60 -6.49
N GLU A 9 1.85 -16.35 -6.24
CA GLU A 9 0.95 -16.78 -7.29
C GLU A 9 0.26 -15.59 -7.96
N TYR A 10 -0.15 -14.64 -7.16
CA TYR A 10 -0.82 -13.45 -7.67
C TYR A 10 0.10 -12.64 -8.60
N ILE A 11 1.34 -12.41 -8.19
CA ILE A 11 2.29 -11.65 -8.99
C ILE A 11 2.66 -12.39 -10.27
N VAL A 12 2.94 -13.68 -10.16
CA VAL A 12 3.31 -14.49 -11.32
C VAL A 12 2.18 -14.53 -12.34
N GLY A 13 0.95 -14.45 -11.88
CA GLY A 13 -0.20 -14.44 -12.78
C GLY A 13 -0.43 -13.15 -13.54
N GLN A 14 0.31 -12.09 -13.23
CA GLN A 14 0.14 -10.82 -13.95
C GLN A 14 0.86 -10.87 -15.29
N PRO A 15 0.30 -10.21 -16.32
CA PRO A 15 0.99 -10.12 -17.61
C PRO A 15 2.17 -9.17 -17.51
N GLU A 16 3.17 -9.36 -18.39
CA GLU A 16 4.25 -8.39 -18.46
C GLU A 16 3.78 -7.14 -19.20
N PRO A 17 4.30 -5.96 -18.84
CA PRO A 17 5.41 -5.72 -17.90
C PRO A 17 4.96 -5.61 -16.44
N LYS A 18 3.68 -5.71 -16.18
CA LYS A 18 3.13 -5.54 -14.83
C LYS A 18 3.74 -6.54 -13.85
N ARG A 19 3.95 -7.77 -14.30
CA ARG A 19 4.53 -8.81 -13.42
C ARG A 19 5.87 -8.38 -12.87
N SER A 20 6.80 -7.98 -13.75
CA SER A 20 8.13 -7.56 -13.32
C SER A 20 8.09 -6.32 -12.48
N GLU A 21 7.20 -5.39 -12.80
CA GLU A 21 7.07 -4.15 -12.03
C GLU A 21 6.53 -4.40 -10.64
N MET A 22 5.58 -5.31 -10.51
CA MET A 22 5.03 -5.65 -9.20
C MET A 22 6.06 -6.43 -8.37
N GLN A 23 6.87 -7.26 -9.02
CA GLN A 23 7.97 -7.94 -8.32
C GLN A 23 8.96 -6.94 -7.76
N GLU A 24 9.29 -5.91 -8.54
CA GLU A 24 10.21 -4.88 -8.09
C GLU A 24 9.63 -4.07 -6.94
N LEU A 25 8.37 -3.67 -7.03
CA LEU A 25 7.71 -2.92 -5.96
C LEU A 25 7.59 -3.76 -4.69
N HIS A 26 7.28 -5.03 -4.84
CA HIS A 26 7.20 -5.93 -3.70
C HIS A 26 8.55 -5.99 -2.98
N ARG A 27 9.64 -6.13 -3.74
CA ARG A 27 10.98 -6.14 -3.18
C ARG A 27 11.29 -4.83 -2.46
N VAL A 28 10.97 -3.70 -3.10
CA VAL A 28 11.24 -2.38 -2.52
C VAL A 28 10.49 -2.18 -1.21
N ILE A 29 9.22 -2.55 -1.19
CA ILE A 29 8.42 -2.38 0.02
C ILE A 29 8.97 -3.26 1.15
N LEU A 30 9.39 -4.49 0.84
CA LEU A 30 9.96 -5.35 1.86
C LEU A 30 11.29 -4.83 2.39
N GLU A 31 12.05 -4.11 1.56
CA GLU A 31 13.28 -3.47 2.04
C GLU A 31 12.97 -2.30 2.97
N ILE A 32 11.88 -1.59 2.71
CA ILE A 32 11.48 -0.48 3.57
C ILE A 32 10.88 -1.01 4.88
N MET A 33 10.18 -2.12 4.82
CA MET A 33 9.47 -2.67 5.96
C MET A 33 9.90 -4.12 6.24
N PRO A 34 11.18 -4.33 6.60
CA PRO A 34 11.67 -5.70 6.80
C PRO A 34 10.95 -6.38 7.97
N GLY A 35 10.59 -7.63 7.78
CA GLY A 35 9.92 -8.39 8.82
C GLY A 35 8.48 -8.00 9.09
N CYS A 36 7.87 -7.19 8.23
CA CYS A 36 6.49 -6.76 8.46
C CYS A 36 5.51 -7.90 8.24
N LYS A 37 4.31 -7.73 8.81
CA LYS A 37 3.23 -8.67 8.58
C LYS A 37 2.77 -8.55 7.13
N LEU A 38 2.56 -9.68 6.47
CA LEU A 38 2.07 -9.71 5.10
C LEU A 38 0.62 -10.13 5.08
N TRP A 39 -0.12 -9.56 4.14
CA TRP A 39 -1.54 -9.83 3.94
C TRP A 39 -1.79 -10.11 2.46
N PHE A 40 -2.75 -10.97 2.18
CA PHE A 40 -3.26 -11.11 0.83
C PHE A 40 -4.78 -11.08 0.88
N LEU A 41 -5.37 -10.13 0.16
CA LEU A 41 -6.81 -9.98 0.06
C LEU A 41 -7.20 -10.34 -1.37
N ASP A 42 -8.07 -11.34 -1.52
CA ASP A 42 -8.42 -11.83 -2.84
C ASP A 42 -9.49 -10.98 -3.54
N GLY A 43 -10.00 -9.97 -2.87
CA GLY A 43 -11.00 -9.08 -3.45
C GLY A 43 -12.41 -9.67 -3.50
N LYS A 44 -12.63 -10.76 -2.80
CA LYS A 44 -13.95 -11.43 -2.78
C LYS A 44 -14.64 -11.19 -1.46
N ASP A 45 -15.98 -11.16 -1.51
CA ASP A 45 -16.77 -11.06 -0.30
C ASP A 45 -16.97 -12.44 0.32
N GLY A 46 -17.76 -12.50 1.41
CA GLY A 46 -17.98 -13.75 2.11
C GLY A 46 -18.71 -14.82 1.31
N GLU A 47 -19.29 -14.44 0.17
CA GLU A 47 -20.00 -15.38 -0.70
C GLU A 47 -19.18 -15.76 -1.93
N GLY A 48 -17.92 -15.33 -1.99
CA GLY A 48 -17.05 -15.65 -3.12
C GLY A 48 -17.21 -14.73 -4.32
N LYS A 49 -17.99 -13.67 -4.19
CA LYS A 49 -18.20 -12.73 -5.29
C LYS A 49 -17.08 -11.70 -5.33
N THR A 50 -16.53 -11.46 -6.52
CA THR A 50 -15.48 -10.46 -6.68
C THR A 50 -16.06 -9.06 -6.52
N VAL A 51 -15.56 -8.31 -5.52
CA VAL A 51 -16.02 -6.96 -5.24
C VAL A 51 -14.90 -5.93 -5.39
N SER A 52 -13.65 -6.36 -5.51
CA SER A 52 -12.52 -5.46 -5.74
C SER A 52 -11.38 -6.25 -6.35
N ASN A 53 -10.33 -5.54 -6.76
CA ASN A 53 -9.12 -6.20 -7.23
C ASN A 53 -8.38 -6.80 -6.03
N PRO A 54 -7.69 -7.93 -6.22
CA PRO A 54 -6.85 -8.46 -5.14
C PRO A 54 -5.75 -7.48 -4.77
N SER A 55 -5.29 -7.56 -3.55
CA SER A 55 -4.20 -6.69 -3.09
C SER A 55 -3.28 -7.42 -2.13
N ILE A 56 -2.02 -6.97 -2.12
CA ILE A 56 -1.00 -7.41 -1.17
C ILE A 56 -0.91 -6.33 -0.12
N GLY A 57 -0.88 -6.72 1.16
CA GLY A 57 -0.76 -5.76 2.25
C GLY A 57 0.53 -5.96 3.03
N TYR A 58 1.04 -4.87 3.58
CA TYR A 58 2.30 -4.84 4.31
C TYR A 58 2.10 -4.06 5.60
N GLY A 59 2.55 -4.62 6.71
CA GLY A 59 2.51 -3.94 7.98
C GLY A 59 1.20 -4.14 8.73
N LEU A 60 1.06 -3.43 9.84
CA LEU A 60 -0.08 -3.60 10.71
C LEU A 60 -0.44 -2.24 11.32
N ARG A 61 -1.71 -1.89 11.22
CA ARG A 61 -2.24 -0.71 11.88
C ARG A 61 -3.58 -1.06 12.51
N THR A 62 -3.94 -0.33 13.54
CA THR A 62 -5.21 -0.51 14.22
C THR A 62 -6.16 0.62 13.83
N ILE A 63 -7.32 0.26 13.34
CA ILE A 63 -8.37 1.23 13.01
C ILE A 63 -9.33 1.29 14.19
N ASN A 64 -9.54 2.50 14.71
CA ASN A 64 -10.46 2.71 15.83
C ASN A 64 -11.77 3.28 15.31
N TYR A 65 -12.86 2.62 15.61
CA TYR A 65 -14.19 3.07 15.20
C TYR A 65 -14.88 3.85 16.31
N ALA A 66 -15.86 4.66 15.92
CA ALA A 66 -16.57 5.51 16.86
C ALA A 66 -17.31 4.74 17.95
N ASP A 67 -17.68 3.49 17.65
CA ASP A 67 -18.40 2.67 18.62
C ASP A 67 -17.48 1.98 19.64
N GLY A 68 -16.17 2.27 19.57
CA GLY A 68 -15.21 1.68 20.50
C GLY A 68 -14.58 0.39 20.01
N THR A 69 -15.05 -0.16 18.90
CA THR A 69 -14.43 -1.36 18.36
C THR A 69 -13.16 -1.01 17.57
N THR A 70 -12.32 -2.01 17.35
CA THR A 70 -11.09 -1.83 16.59
C THR A 70 -10.98 -2.92 15.54
N ARG A 71 -10.15 -2.64 14.52
CA ARG A 71 -9.85 -3.61 13.47
C ARG A 71 -8.40 -3.44 13.06
N GLU A 72 -7.72 -4.54 12.86
CA GLU A 72 -6.35 -4.50 12.35
C GLU A 72 -6.37 -4.58 10.83
N PHE A 73 -5.43 -3.87 10.20
CA PHE A 73 -5.33 -3.86 8.74
C PHE A 73 -3.89 -3.57 8.35
N TYR A 74 -3.60 -3.60 7.04
CA TYR A 74 -2.25 -3.30 6.58
C TYR A 74 -2.02 -1.79 6.50
N GLN A 75 -0.75 -1.40 6.44
CA GLN A 75 -0.34 0.00 6.33
C GLN A 75 -0.11 0.39 4.88
N ILE A 76 0.53 -0.48 4.12
CA ILE A 76 0.85 -0.23 2.71
C ILE A 76 0.21 -1.35 1.89
N GLY A 77 -0.35 -1.02 0.73
CA GLY A 77 -0.96 -2.01 -0.14
C GLY A 77 -0.46 -1.89 -1.56
N LEU A 78 -0.46 -3.00 -2.28
CA LEU A 78 -0.02 -3.07 -3.66
C LEU A 78 -1.04 -3.90 -4.44
N SER A 79 -1.55 -3.35 -5.54
CA SER A 79 -2.56 -4.03 -6.33
C SER A 79 -2.35 -3.77 -7.81
N GLY A 80 -2.58 -4.80 -8.62
CA GLY A 80 -2.60 -4.66 -10.06
C GLY A 80 -4.03 -4.56 -10.54
N ASN A 81 -4.27 -3.74 -11.56
CA ASN A 81 -5.59 -3.62 -12.15
C ASN A 81 -5.43 -3.53 -13.68
N LYS A 82 -6.55 -3.41 -14.39
CA LYS A 82 -6.50 -3.41 -15.84
C LYS A 82 -5.67 -2.27 -16.42
N THR A 83 -5.65 -1.14 -15.75
CA THR A 83 -4.99 0.05 -16.30
C THR A 83 -3.61 0.29 -15.73
N GLY A 84 -3.17 -0.52 -14.76
CA GLY A 84 -1.83 -0.33 -14.20
C GLY A 84 -1.69 -0.88 -12.80
N ILE A 85 -1.03 -0.10 -11.96
CA ILE A 85 -0.69 -0.51 -10.61
C ILE A 85 -1.18 0.56 -9.63
N SER A 86 -1.65 0.12 -8.48
CA SER A 86 -2.05 1.01 -7.39
C SER A 86 -1.24 0.69 -6.15
N VAL A 87 -0.75 1.74 -5.48
CA VAL A 87 -0.09 1.61 -4.19
C VAL A 87 -0.92 2.40 -3.19
N TYR A 88 -1.34 1.73 -2.12
CA TYR A 88 -2.14 2.35 -1.08
C TYR A 88 -1.25 2.67 0.10
N ILE A 89 -1.38 3.89 0.62
CA ILE A 89 -0.61 4.33 1.79
C ILE A 89 -1.63 4.75 2.82
N LEU A 90 -1.97 3.83 3.71
CA LEU A 90 -3.02 4.03 4.69
C LEU A 90 -2.44 4.58 5.99
N GLY A 91 -3.31 5.05 6.87
CA GLY A 91 -2.86 5.55 8.16
C GLY A 91 -2.46 7.01 8.18
N ILE A 92 -2.63 7.71 7.07
CA ILE A 92 -2.39 9.15 6.99
C ILE A 92 -3.73 9.81 7.25
N GLU A 93 -3.78 10.73 8.22
CA GLU A 93 -5.04 11.36 8.59
C GLU A 93 -5.53 12.38 7.57
N ASP A 94 -4.62 13.17 7.02
CA ASP A 94 -4.99 14.20 6.06
C ASP A 94 -5.08 13.59 4.67
N LYS A 95 -6.30 13.50 4.15
CA LYS A 95 -6.54 12.89 2.85
C LYS A 95 -5.94 13.66 1.69
N LYS A 96 -5.46 14.86 1.91
CA LYS A 96 -4.80 15.66 0.87
C LYS A 96 -3.28 15.56 0.92
N TYR A 97 -2.75 14.94 1.96
CA TYR A 97 -1.32 14.94 2.23
C TYR A 97 -0.49 14.36 1.08
N LEU A 98 -0.88 13.19 0.57
CA LEU A 98 -0.11 12.55 -0.48
C LEU A 98 -0.03 13.41 -1.73
N ALA A 99 -1.17 13.91 -2.19
CA ALA A 99 -1.21 14.70 -3.40
C ALA A 99 -0.44 16.01 -3.24
N GLU A 100 -0.59 16.66 -2.11
CA GLU A 100 0.07 17.95 -1.89
C GLU A 100 1.57 17.80 -1.68
N THR A 101 1.99 16.73 -1.04
CA THR A 101 3.40 16.55 -0.71
C THR A 101 4.18 15.93 -1.86
N TYR A 102 3.61 14.95 -2.53
CA TYR A 102 4.35 14.15 -3.52
C TYR A 102 3.81 14.22 -4.93
N GLY A 103 2.58 14.71 -5.11
CA GLY A 103 1.91 14.61 -6.40
C GLY A 103 2.68 15.20 -7.57
N LYS A 104 3.33 16.33 -7.37
CA LYS A 104 4.05 17.00 -8.46
C LYS A 104 5.30 16.24 -8.86
N ASP A 105 5.95 15.60 -7.90
CA ASP A 105 7.24 14.99 -8.13
C ASP A 105 7.16 13.53 -8.53
N LEU A 106 5.99 12.92 -8.40
CA LEU A 106 5.83 11.51 -8.73
C LEU A 106 5.88 11.23 -10.23
N GLY A 107 5.49 12.19 -11.05
CA GLY A 107 5.44 11.99 -12.49
C GLY A 107 4.04 11.67 -12.95
N LYS A 108 3.91 10.74 -13.90
CA LYS A 108 2.60 10.41 -14.47
C LYS A 108 1.85 9.46 -13.55
N ALA A 109 1.33 10.00 -12.48
CA ALA A 109 0.57 9.24 -11.51
C ALA A 109 -0.66 10.04 -11.09
N SER A 110 -1.72 9.32 -10.77
CA SER A 110 -2.90 9.91 -10.18
C SER A 110 -2.81 9.67 -8.68
N VAL A 111 -2.83 10.73 -7.90
CA VAL A 111 -2.73 10.64 -6.44
C VAL A 111 -4.04 11.12 -5.85
N THR A 112 -4.78 10.19 -5.24
CA THR A 112 -6.06 10.51 -4.62
C THR A 112 -6.05 9.97 -3.20
N ARG A 113 -6.34 10.80 -2.24
CA ARG A 113 -6.41 10.40 -0.82
C ARG A 113 -5.22 9.55 -0.40
N TYR A 114 -5.38 8.25 -0.38
CA TYR A 114 -4.39 7.30 0.12
C TYR A 114 -3.88 6.38 -0.97
N CYS A 115 -4.12 6.71 -2.23
CA CYS A 115 -3.78 5.85 -3.35
C CYS A 115 -2.94 6.57 -4.37
N VAL A 116 -1.83 5.94 -4.76
CA VAL A 116 -1.00 6.37 -5.88
C VAL A 116 -1.23 5.37 -6.99
N ARG A 117 -1.71 5.83 -8.14
CA ARG A 117 -2.06 4.96 -9.27
C ARG A 117 -1.28 5.39 -10.50
N PHE A 118 -0.67 4.44 -11.18
CA PHE A 118 0.11 4.73 -12.39
C PHE A 118 0.04 3.55 -13.36
N LYS A 119 0.30 3.82 -14.63
CA LYS A 119 0.21 2.81 -15.66
C LYS A 119 1.43 1.89 -15.67
N THR A 120 2.61 2.47 -15.68
CA THR A 120 3.86 1.68 -15.66
C THR A 120 4.85 2.33 -14.73
N LEU A 121 5.77 1.54 -14.21
CA LEU A 121 6.77 2.03 -13.28
C LEU A 121 7.70 3.06 -13.93
N LYS A 122 7.87 2.98 -15.23
CA LYS A 122 8.71 3.95 -15.96
C LYS A 122 8.15 5.36 -15.94
N ASP A 123 6.85 5.49 -15.74
CA ASP A 123 6.20 6.80 -15.77
C ASP A 123 6.38 7.58 -14.49
N ILE A 124 6.88 6.96 -13.43
CA ILE A 124 6.96 7.62 -12.13
C ILE A 124 8.39 7.67 -11.62
N ASN A 125 8.59 8.57 -10.67
CA ASN A 125 9.87 8.67 -9.97
C ASN A 125 9.81 7.72 -8.78
N ILE A 126 10.51 6.60 -8.87
CA ILE A 126 10.47 5.57 -7.84
C ILE A 126 11.00 6.09 -6.50
N ASP A 127 11.97 6.99 -6.52
CA ASP A 127 12.52 7.53 -5.27
C ASP A 127 11.47 8.32 -4.51
N ILE A 128 10.61 9.04 -5.21
CA ILE A 128 9.55 9.79 -4.57
C ILE A 128 8.49 8.85 -4.02
N LEU A 129 8.17 7.78 -4.75
CA LEU A 129 7.24 6.78 -4.24
C LEU A 129 7.79 6.11 -2.98
N GLU A 130 9.08 5.78 -2.97
CA GLU A 130 9.71 5.21 -1.78
C GLU A 130 9.62 6.16 -0.59
N ALA A 131 9.84 7.46 -0.82
CA ALA A 131 9.73 8.44 0.25
C ALA A 131 8.31 8.48 0.82
N ALA A 132 7.30 8.42 -0.05
CA ALA A 132 5.91 8.42 0.39
C ALA A 132 5.60 7.16 1.22
N ILE A 133 6.11 6.01 0.79
CA ILE A 133 5.91 4.77 1.52
C ILE A 133 6.60 4.83 2.89
N ARG A 134 7.85 5.33 2.93
CA ARG A 134 8.58 5.43 4.19
C ARG A 134 7.86 6.32 5.19
N ASN A 135 7.30 7.43 4.73
CA ASN A 135 6.55 8.32 5.61
C ASN A 135 5.23 7.70 6.04
N GLY A 136 4.56 7.02 5.12
CA GLY A 136 3.29 6.37 5.45
C GLY A 136 3.44 5.26 6.46
N ARG A 137 4.52 4.47 6.37
CA ARG A 137 4.71 3.35 7.28
C ARG A 137 5.00 3.77 8.72
N LYS A 138 5.28 5.04 8.94
CA LYS A 138 5.53 5.51 10.30
C LYS A 138 4.28 5.57 11.16
N GLY A 139 3.15 5.18 10.60
CA GLY A 139 2.00 4.95 11.44
C GLY A 139 1.33 6.17 12.00
N LYS A 140 1.09 7.15 11.20
CA LYS A 140 0.42 8.35 11.66
C LYS A 140 -0.99 8.11 12.14
N SER A 141 -1.49 6.90 11.96
CA SER A 141 -2.81 6.57 12.44
C SER A 141 -2.86 6.39 13.94
N GLU A 142 -1.74 6.39 14.61
CA GLU A 142 -1.71 6.15 16.05
C GLU A 142 -1.56 7.44 16.82
N PRO A 143 -2.59 7.89 17.48
CA PRO A 143 -2.50 9.14 18.22
C PRO A 143 -1.41 9.13 19.28
N GLY A 144 -1.28 8.03 19.93
CA GLY A 144 -0.25 7.94 20.96
C GLY A 144 1.15 7.95 20.40
N ALA A 145 1.33 7.39 19.24
CA ALA A 145 2.62 7.36 18.61
C ALA A 145 3.05 8.72 18.18
N ILE A 146 2.11 9.55 17.95
CA ILE A 146 2.44 10.88 17.58
C ILE A 146 3.08 11.60 18.66
N ALA A 147 2.64 11.34 19.80
CA ALA A 147 3.25 11.98 20.90
C ALA A 147 4.66 11.58 20.94
N THR A 148 4.85 10.93 20.42
CA THR A 148 6.06 10.52 20.51
C THR A 148 6.82 10.37 19.40
N GLY A 149 6.27 10.62 19.30
CA GLY A 149 6.52 10.30 18.75
C GLY A 149 7.11 10.33 17.95
N PHE A 150 7.22 10.53 18.06
CA PHE A 150 7.54 10.52 17.73
C PHE A 150 8.33 10.42 17.40
N LEU A 151 8.51 10.45 17.51
CA LEU A 151 9.20 10.23 17.46
C LEU A 151 10.01 9.77 16.91
N SER A 152 10.10 9.35 16.59
CA SER A 152 10.81 8.76 16.17
C SER A 152 11.34 8.40 15.67
N ARG A 153 11.54 8.29 15.56
CA ARG A 153 11.93 7.77 15.23
C ARG A 153 12.53 7.67 14.78
#